data_cbf0f45319250d158a5f00131cd48def
#
_entry.id   cbf0f45319250d158a5f00131cd48def
#
_cell.length_a   1.000
_cell.length_b   1.000
_cell.length_c   1.000
_cell.angle_alpha   90.00
_cell.angle_beta   90.00
_cell.angle_gamma   90.00
#
_symmetry.space_group_name_H-M   'P 1'
#
loop_
_entity.id
_entity.type
_entity.pdbx_description
1 polymer ?
#
loop_
_entity_poly.entity_id
_entity_poly.type
_entity_poly.pdbx_seq_one_letter_code
_entity_poly.pdbx_strand_id
1 'polypeptide(L)'
;YDSIKKMRSFRFISAVMMVVGLVLAVTSGMDQLIGDVNEKVSIWIVPHIFSNTFFAAFYGIIICYLLSDIPYFNANELYYISRMGRKKWFMEKMLSMILSMFMFTIISFAVCVLVFVPKINFTMEWGKVIHTMAYSTNLYSYNLMNLVSPSILMNYKPITAMETCFLMVWLVSVMVGCVMFAISIWFNRTVSIVVVLMLSLLGLSEGLFFTQRWLPFLSIFTWYRISVYGETIFMDWQYPKQYVYVILIICIMCLSFFAAYRSCLLYTSPSPRD
;
A
#
# COMPACT_ATOMS: atom_id res chain seq x y z
N TYR A 1 -18.19 14.04 6.03
CA TYR A 1 -17.93 15.32 5.38
C TYR A 1 -16.44 15.50 5.08
N ASP A 2 -15.57 15.29 6.06
CA ASP A 2 -14.09 15.42 5.90
C ASP A 2 -13.52 14.45 4.86
N SER A 3 -14.01 13.22 4.79
CA SER A 3 -13.58 12.23 3.79
C SER A 3 -13.86 12.69 2.37
N ILE A 4 -15.06 13.24 2.10
CA ILE A 4 -15.45 13.76 0.77
C ILE A 4 -14.60 14.99 0.40
N LYS A 5 -14.36 15.88 1.35
CA LYS A 5 -13.49 17.04 1.14
C LYS A 5 -12.05 16.62 0.82
N LYS A 6 -11.56 15.57 1.49
CA LYS A 6 -10.23 15.01 1.24
C LYS A 6 -10.12 14.38 -0.14
N MET A 7 -11.15 13.66 -0.61
CA MET A 7 -11.17 13.07 -1.95
C MET A 7 -11.19 14.13 -3.08
N ARG A 8 -11.74 15.32 -2.83
CA ARG A 8 -11.70 16.46 -3.77
C ARG A 8 -10.42 17.28 -3.67
N SER A 9 -9.52 16.96 -2.76
CA SER A 9 -8.26 17.69 -2.61
C SER A 9 -7.33 17.45 -3.80
N PHE A 10 -6.58 18.47 -4.18
CA PHE A 10 -5.56 18.38 -5.23
C PHE A 10 -4.58 17.24 -4.97
N ARG A 11 -4.25 16.96 -3.70
CA ARG A 11 -3.36 15.85 -3.32
C ARG A 11 -3.92 14.47 -3.62
N PHE A 12 -5.20 14.28 -3.42
CA PHE A 12 -5.83 13.01 -3.75
C PHE A 12 -5.81 12.76 -5.25
N ILE A 13 -6.14 13.78 -6.04
CA ILE A 13 -6.11 13.71 -7.50
C ILE A 13 -4.69 13.46 -7.99
N SER A 14 -3.69 14.19 -7.47
CA SER A 14 -2.29 13.98 -7.85
C SER A 14 -1.76 12.61 -7.43
N ALA A 15 -2.17 12.08 -6.27
CA ALA A 15 -1.84 10.72 -5.86
C ALA A 15 -2.41 9.67 -6.84
N VAL A 16 -3.65 9.83 -7.28
CA VAL A 16 -4.25 8.95 -8.31
C VAL A 16 -3.48 9.04 -9.62
N MET A 17 -3.10 10.24 -10.06
CA MET A 17 -2.29 10.43 -11.28
C MET A 17 -0.91 9.76 -11.15
N MET A 18 -0.28 9.82 -9.97
CA MET A 18 0.96 9.09 -9.70
C MET A 18 0.77 7.57 -9.79
N VAL A 19 -0.36 7.03 -9.30
CA VAL A 19 -0.67 5.60 -9.46
C VAL A 19 -0.82 5.23 -10.92
N VAL A 20 -1.51 6.05 -11.73
CA VAL A 20 -1.62 5.83 -13.19
C VAL A 20 -0.23 5.75 -13.83
N GLY A 21 0.64 6.75 -13.55
CA GLY A 21 2.00 6.77 -14.08
C GLY A 21 2.82 5.55 -13.64
N LEU A 22 2.67 5.13 -12.39
CA LEU A 22 3.36 3.96 -11.84
C LEU A 22 2.90 2.65 -12.51
N VAL A 23 1.60 2.47 -12.71
CA VAL A 23 1.05 1.30 -13.42
C VAL A 23 1.58 1.27 -14.85
N LEU A 24 1.52 2.39 -15.59
CA LEU A 24 2.03 2.48 -16.95
C LEU A 24 3.54 2.18 -17.02
N ALA A 25 4.32 2.66 -16.05
CA ALA A 25 5.77 2.39 -16.00
C ALA A 25 6.06 0.90 -15.80
N VAL A 26 5.36 0.24 -14.87
CA VAL A 26 5.58 -1.18 -14.55
C VAL A 26 5.06 -2.12 -15.66
N THR A 27 4.05 -1.67 -16.42
CA THR A 27 3.41 -2.46 -17.47
C THR A 27 3.84 -2.05 -18.88
N SER A 28 4.88 -1.24 -19.03
CA SER A 28 5.27 -0.61 -20.30
C SER A 28 5.53 -1.58 -21.48
N GLY A 29 5.95 -2.82 -21.20
CA GLY A 29 6.20 -3.85 -22.24
C GLY A 29 5.01 -4.78 -22.53
N MET A 30 3.91 -4.63 -21.79
CA MET A 30 2.75 -5.54 -21.92
C MET A 30 2.08 -5.47 -23.28
N ASP A 31 2.06 -4.29 -23.90
CA ASP A 31 1.41 -4.10 -25.20
C ASP A 31 2.07 -4.91 -26.31
N GLN A 32 3.40 -5.01 -26.29
CA GLN A 32 4.16 -5.81 -27.26
C GLN A 32 3.90 -7.30 -27.04
N LEU A 33 3.97 -7.75 -25.78
CA LEU A 33 3.72 -9.15 -25.43
C LEU A 33 2.28 -9.59 -25.77
N ILE A 34 1.28 -8.73 -25.52
CA ILE A 34 -0.13 -8.99 -25.90
C ILE A 34 -0.24 -9.16 -27.44
N GLY A 35 0.47 -8.33 -28.21
CA GLY A 35 0.52 -8.44 -29.67
C GLY A 35 1.11 -9.76 -30.14
N ASP A 36 2.23 -10.18 -29.55
CA ASP A 36 2.93 -11.41 -29.93
C ASP A 36 2.18 -12.68 -29.53
N VAL A 37 1.54 -12.67 -28.35
CA VAL A 37 0.72 -13.81 -27.87
C VAL A 37 -0.66 -13.85 -28.56
N ASN A 38 -1.11 -12.73 -29.13
CA ASN A 38 -2.42 -12.55 -29.75
C ASN A 38 -3.61 -12.95 -28.85
N GLU A 39 -3.47 -12.71 -27.56
CA GLU A 39 -4.47 -13.04 -26.52
C GLU A 39 -4.68 -11.84 -25.60
N LYS A 40 -5.88 -11.73 -25.02
CA LYS A 40 -6.21 -10.66 -24.09
C LYS A 40 -5.71 -10.96 -22.67
N VAL A 41 -5.38 -9.91 -21.92
CA VAL A 41 -4.94 -10.01 -20.51
C VAL A 41 -6.13 -10.29 -19.60
N SER A 42 -5.97 -11.20 -18.66
CA SER A 42 -6.98 -11.44 -17.62
C SER A 42 -6.98 -10.30 -16.59
N ILE A 43 -8.16 -9.96 -16.07
CA ILE A 43 -8.33 -8.97 -14.97
C ILE A 43 -7.50 -9.32 -13.71
N TRP A 44 -7.14 -10.59 -13.55
CA TRP A 44 -6.38 -11.11 -12.41
C TRP A 44 -4.89 -10.74 -12.41
N ILE A 45 -4.45 -9.87 -13.33
CA ILE A 45 -3.09 -9.33 -13.32
C ILE A 45 -2.83 -8.37 -12.15
N VAL A 46 -3.88 -7.77 -11.57
CA VAL A 46 -3.77 -6.76 -10.51
C VAL A 46 -2.98 -7.23 -9.30
N PRO A 47 -3.22 -8.44 -8.71
CA PRO A 47 -2.41 -8.96 -7.61
C PRO A 47 -0.92 -9.06 -7.94
N HIS A 48 -0.58 -9.35 -9.18
CA HIS A 48 0.82 -9.43 -9.62
C HIS A 48 1.48 -8.06 -9.69
N ILE A 49 0.76 -7.04 -10.20
CA ILE A 49 1.24 -5.65 -10.23
C ILE A 49 1.54 -5.17 -8.80
N PHE A 50 0.61 -5.37 -7.85
CA PHE A 50 0.83 -5.00 -6.45
C PHE A 50 1.92 -5.81 -5.75
N SER A 51 2.18 -7.02 -6.20
CA SER A 51 3.26 -7.87 -5.66
C SER A 51 4.64 -7.55 -6.24
N ASN A 52 4.73 -6.74 -7.29
CA ASN A 52 6.00 -6.29 -7.84
C ASN A 52 6.74 -5.39 -6.82
N THR A 53 8.03 -5.66 -6.58
CA THR A 53 8.85 -4.96 -5.58
C THR A 53 8.94 -3.47 -5.85
N PHE A 54 9.16 -3.11 -7.11
CA PHE A 54 9.27 -1.72 -7.53
C PHE A 54 7.94 -0.98 -7.33
N PHE A 55 6.84 -1.58 -7.80
CA PHE A 55 5.50 -1.03 -7.58
C PHE A 55 5.21 -0.84 -6.10
N ALA A 56 5.52 -1.83 -5.26
CA ALA A 56 5.26 -1.79 -3.83
C ALA A 56 5.96 -0.62 -3.13
N ALA A 57 7.24 -0.39 -3.43
CA ALA A 57 8.00 0.70 -2.83
C ALA A 57 7.47 2.08 -3.23
N PHE A 58 7.22 2.30 -4.52
CA PHE A 58 6.70 3.58 -5.01
C PHE A 58 5.25 3.83 -4.60
N TYR A 59 4.42 2.80 -4.55
CA TYR A 59 3.06 2.90 -4.02
C TYR A 59 3.08 3.30 -2.53
N GLY A 60 4.05 2.80 -1.76
CA GLY A 60 4.30 3.25 -0.38
C GLY A 60 4.62 4.75 -0.28
N ILE A 61 5.41 5.29 -1.19
CA ILE A 61 5.71 6.73 -1.27
C ILE A 61 4.43 7.52 -1.57
N ILE A 62 3.58 7.03 -2.48
CA ILE A 62 2.30 7.67 -2.81
C ILE A 62 1.35 7.68 -1.60
N ILE A 63 1.27 6.57 -0.85
CA ILE A 63 0.51 6.51 0.41
C ILE A 63 1.04 7.53 1.41
N CYS A 64 2.35 7.60 1.61
CA CYS A 64 2.99 8.57 2.50
C CYS A 64 2.65 10.01 2.09
N TYR A 65 2.71 10.33 0.81
CA TYR A 65 2.32 11.63 0.27
C TYR A 65 0.85 11.95 0.56
N LEU A 66 -0.06 11.00 0.33
CA LEU A 66 -1.49 11.18 0.58
C LEU A 66 -1.82 11.38 2.07
N LEU A 67 -1.07 10.70 2.96
CA LEU A 67 -1.24 10.78 4.41
C LEU A 67 -0.47 11.93 5.06
N SER A 68 0.39 12.61 4.31
CA SER A 68 1.27 13.67 4.84
C SER A 68 0.53 14.84 5.49
N ASP A 69 -0.79 14.97 5.30
CA ASP A 69 -1.63 16.00 5.92
C ASP A 69 -2.21 15.63 7.29
N ILE A 70 -1.96 14.43 7.77
CA ILE A 70 -2.58 13.96 9.01
C ILE A 70 -1.52 13.91 10.13
N PRO A 71 -1.79 14.48 11.31
CA PRO A 71 -2.84 15.44 11.66
C PRO A 71 -2.47 16.87 11.22
N TYR A 72 -3.44 17.60 10.68
CA TYR A 72 -3.25 18.99 10.32
C TYR A 72 -3.83 19.91 11.38
N PHE A 73 -2.96 20.63 12.11
CA PHE A 73 -3.36 21.58 13.15
C PHE A 73 -3.38 23.01 12.56
N ASN A 74 -4.53 23.39 12.04
CA ASN A 74 -4.83 24.79 11.70
C ASN A 74 -5.51 25.48 12.88
N ALA A 75 -5.50 26.81 12.91
CA ALA A 75 -6.27 27.58 13.88
C ALA A 75 -7.75 27.17 13.92
N ASN A 76 -8.33 26.84 12.77
CA ASN A 76 -9.70 26.31 12.67
C ASN A 76 -9.86 24.94 13.33
N GLU A 77 -8.88 24.06 13.26
CA GLU A 77 -8.91 22.74 13.91
C GLU A 77 -8.89 22.88 15.43
N LEU A 78 -8.13 23.81 15.97
CA LEU A 78 -8.14 24.10 17.41
C LEU A 78 -9.53 24.55 17.89
N TYR A 79 -10.23 25.34 17.09
CA TYR A 79 -11.60 25.73 17.36
C TYR A 79 -12.56 24.52 17.33
N TYR A 80 -12.41 23.61 16.37
CA TYR A 80 -13.20 22.37 16.32
C TYR A 80 -12.92 21.47 17.51
N ILE A 81 -11.66 21.32 17.91
CA ILE A 81 -11.28 20.55 19.09
C ILE A 81 -11.93 21.11 20.36
N SER A 82 -11.95 22.45 20.54
CA SER A 82 -12.57 23.09 21.68
C SER A 82 -14.09 22.90 21.72
N ARG A 83 -14.75 22.88 20.55
CA ARG A 83 -16.20 22.73 20.44
C ARG A 83 -16.70 21.30 20.57
N MET A 84 -16.05 20.34 19.87
CA MET A 84 -16.49 18.94 19.83
C MET A 84 -15.87 18.05 20.91
N GLY A 85 -14.79 18.51 21.51
CA GLY A 85 -13.98 17.71 22.43
C GLY A 85 -13.02 16.77 21.70
N ARG A 86 -11.87 16.48 22.34
CA ARG A 86 -10.72 15.78 21.77
C ARG A 86 -11.00 14.36 21.34
N LYS A 87 -11.79 13.62 22.15
CA LYS A 87 -12.13 12.23 21.84
C LYS A 87 -12.90 12.12 20.51
N LYS A 88 -13.92 12.98 20.32
CA LYS A 88 -14.73 13.00 19.10
C LYS A 88 -13.89 13.41 17.89
N TRP A 89 -13.07 14.46 18.04
CA TRP A 89 -12.16 14.90 16.99
C TRP A 89 -11.18 13.80 16.57
N PHE A 90 -10.54 13.12 17.53
CA PHE A 90 -9.63 12.03 17.25
C PHE A 90 -10.31 10.89 16.47
N MET A 91 -11.48 10.43 16.93
CA MET A 91 -12.23 9.36 16.28
C MET A 91 -12.69 9.75 14.87
N GLU A 92 -13.11 11.00 14.68
CA GLU A 92 -13.49 11.52 13.36
C GLU A 92 -12.31 11.51 12.38
N LYS A 93 -11.12 11.96 12.81
CA LYS A 93 -9.92 11.94 11.98
C LYS A 93 -9.47 10.52 11.63
N MET A 94 -9.50 9.60 12.59
CA MET A 94 -9.19 8.20 12.36
C MET A 94 -10.17 7.55 11.39
N LEU A 95 -11.47 7.75 11.57
CA LEU A 95 -12.48 7.22 10.67
C LEU A 95 -12.34 7.81 9.25
N SER A 96 -12.12 9.12 9.15
CA SER A 96 -11.88 9.79 7.87
C SER A 96 -10.65 9.23 7.15
N MET A 97 -9.58 8.92 7.89
CA MET A 97 -8.38 8.28 7.35
C MET A 97 -8.68 6.88 6.82
N ILE A 98 -9.34 6.03 7.60
CA ILE A 98 -9.70 4.66 7.20
C ILE A 98 -10.53 4.67 5.92
N LEU A 99 -11.57 5.51 5.87
CA LEU A 99 -12.44 5.64 4.69
C LEU A 99 -11.69 6.18 3.47
N SER A 100 -10.83 7.18 3.66
CA SER A 100 -10.05 7.73 2.54
C SER A 100 -9.07 6.72 1.97
N MET A 101 -8.43 5.87 2.82
CA MET A 101 -7.55 4.79 2.36
C MET A 101 -8.34 3.69 1.66
N PHE A 102 -9.52 3.33 2.15
CA PHE A 102 -10.40 2.37 1.49
C PHE A 102 -10.75 2.82 0.07
N MET A 103 -11.22 4.06 -0.08
CA MET A 103 -11.55 4.62 -1.39
C MET A 103 -10.33 4.73 -2.31
N PHE A 104 -9.17 5.12 -1.77
CA PHE A 104 -7.93 5.18 -2.54
C PHE A 104 -7.49 3.80 -3.04
N THR A 105 -7.62 2.75 -2.22
CA THR A 105 -7.32 1.38 -2.62
C THR A 105 -8.25 0.92 -3.75
N ILE A 106 -9.58 1.17 -3.64
CA ILE A 106 -10.54 0.85 -4.71
C ILE A 106 -10.13 1.53 -6.02
N ILE A 107 -9.84 2.83 -5.97
CA ILE A 107 -9.46 3.59 -7.16
C ILE A 107 -8.14 3.07 -7.73
N SER A 108 -7.16 2.73 -6.91
CA SER A 108 -5.89 2.16 -7.37
C SER A 108 -6.07 0.82 -8.09
N PHE A 109 -6.93 -0.06 -7.56
CA PHE A 109 -7.29 -1.31 -8.23
C PHE A 109 -8.05 -1.07 -9.53
N ALA A 110 -9.00 -0.14 -9.54
CA ALA A 110 -9.71 0.25 -10.75
C ALA A 110 -8.76 0.81 -11.83
N VAL A 111 -7.79 1.65 -11.45
CA VAL A 111 -6.76 2.16 -12.36
C VAL A 111 -5.96 1.03 -12.99
N CYS A 112 -5.52 0.03 -12.20
CA CYS A 112 -4.79 -1.13 -12.72
C CYS A 112 -5.61 -1.89 -13.78
N VAL A 113 -6.93 -1.98 -13.63
CA VAL A 113 -7.81 -2.61 -14.61
C VAL A 113 -8.02 -1.70 -15.82
N LEU A 114 -8.27 -0.41 -15.61
CA LEU A 114 -8.59 0.54 -16.68
C LEU A 114 -7.44 0.75 -17.67
N VAL A 115 -6.19 0.66 -17.23
CA VAL A 115 -5.01 0.78 -18.11
C VAL A 115 -5.01 -0.28 -19.21
N PHE A 116 -5.60 -1.47 -18.98
CA PHE A 116 -5.64 -2.55 -19.96
C PHE A 116 -6.89 -2.56 -20.84
N VAL A 117 -7.85 -1.66 -20.67
CA VAL A 117 -9.01 -1.56 -21.58
C VAL A 117 -8.54 -1.00 -22.93
N PRO A 118 -8.87 -1.61 -24.10
CA PRO A 118 -9.86 -2.69 -24.36
C PRO A 118 -9.27 -4.12 -24.41
N LYS A 119 -8.03 -4.32 -24.00
CA LYS A 119 -7.29 -5.59 -24.14
C LYS A 119 -7.55 -6.57 -22.98
N ILE A 120 -8.61 -6.36 -22.19
CA ILE A 120 -8.98 -7.19 -21.03
C ILE A 120 -9.90 -8.34 -21.43
N ASN A 121 -9.70 -9.49 -20.78
CA ASN A 121 -10.60 -10.62 -20.76
C ASN A 121 -11.13 -10.89 -19.34
N PHE A 122 -12.45 -11.11 -19.24
CA PHE A 122 -13.13 -11.40 -17.95
C PHE A 122 -13.32 -12.92 -17.78
N THR A 123 -12.23 -13.67 -17.77
CA THR A 123 -12.25 -15.12 -17.48
C THR A 123 -12.09 -15.36 -15.99
N MET A 124 -12.60 -16.51 -15.48
CA MET A 124 -12.41 -16.92 -14.09
C MET A 124 -11.03 -17.55 -13.82
N GLU A 125 -10.21 -17.70 -14.85
CA GLU A 125 -8.88 -18.29 -14.80
C GLU A 125 -7.80 -17.23 -14.96
N TRP A 126 -6.55 -17.57 -14.61
CA TRP A 126 -5.39 -16.68 -14.75
C TRP A 126 -5.14 -16.18 -16.18
N GLY A 127 -5.58 -16.95 -17.18
CA GLY A 127 -5.39 -16.62 -18.59
C GLY A 127 -3.98 -16.98 -19.12
N LYS A 128 -3.89 -17.18 -20.44
CA LYS A 128 -2.66 -17.63 -21.11
C LYS A 128 -1.51 -16.62 -20.96
N VAL A 129 -1.80 -15.32 -21.08
CA VAL A 129 -0.79 -14.25 -20.99
C VAL A 129 -0.05 -14.29 -19.63
N ILE A 130 -0.78 -14.43 -18.52
CA ILE A 130 -0.19 -14.51 -17.19
C ILE A 130 0.66 -15.78 -17.03
N HIS A 131 0.16 -16.93 -17.54
CA HIS A 131 0.94 -18.17 -17.53
C HIS A 131 2.21 -18.04 -18.40
N THR A 132 2.13 -17.45 -19.58
CA THR A 132 3.30 -17.21 -20.44
C THR A 132 4.33 -16.35 -19.71
N MET A 133 3.89 -15.28 -19.05
CA MET A 133 4.78 -14.41 -18.27
C MET A 133 5.42 -15.11 -17.07
N ALA A 134 4.71 -16.05 -16.43
CA ALA A 134 5.23 -16.77 -15.27
C ALA A 134 6.34 -17.78 -15.63
N TYR A 135 6.27 -18.37 -16.82
CA TYR A 135 7.13 -19.50 -17.19
C TYR A 135 8.09 -19.22 -18.36
N SER A 136 7.96 -18.08 -19.06
CA SER A 136 8.87 -17.73 -20.14
C SER A 136 10.17 -17.11 -19.62
N THR A 137 11.29 -17.58 -20.17
CA THR A 137 12.63 -17.05 -19.86
C THR A 137 12.97 -15.78 -20.64
N ASN A 138 12.23 -15.47 -21.70
CA ASN A 138 12.54 -14.39 -22.65
C ASN A 138 11.84 -13.04 -22.32
N LEU A 139 11.38 -12.85 -21.10
CA LEU A 139 10.70 -11.60 -20.68
C LEU A 139 11.62 -10.37 -20.65
N TYR A 140 12.93 -10.58 -20.68
CA TYR A 140 13.92 -9.49 -20.78
C TYR A 140 13.72 -8.61 -22.03
N SER A 141 13.29 -9.19 -23.15
CA SER A 141 13.05 -8.46 -24.40
C SER A 141 11.89 -7.47 -24.29
N TYR A 142 10.95 -7.67 -23.34
CA TYR A 142 9.76 -6.84 -23.15
C TYR A 142 9.86 -5.90 -21.95
N ASN A 143 10.98 -5.82 -21.25
CA ASN A 143 11.15 -5.07 -20.00
C ASN A 143 10.14 -5.44 -18.87
N LEU A 144 9.58 -6.65 -18.91
CA LEU A 144 8.56 -7.15 -17.98
C LEU A 144 9.13 -8.05 -16.89
N MET A 145 10.39 -7.83 -16.51
CA MET A 145 11.04 -8.65 -15.49
C MET A 145 10.28 -8.63 -14.16
N ASN A 146 10.00 -9.84 -13.66
CA ASN A 146 9.39 -10.06 -12.34
C ASN A 146 8.00 -9.40 -12.15
N LEU A 147 7.28 -9.12 -13.23
CA LEU A 147 5.91 -8.61 -13.09
C LEU A 147 4.97 -9.70 -12.56
N VAL A 148 5.09 -10.91 -13.07
CA VAL A 148 4.27 -12.06 -12.66
C VAL A 148 5.10 -12.99 -11.79
N SER A 149 4.64 -13.21 -10.56
CA SER A 149 5.26 -14.17 -9.65
C SER A 149 4.63 -15.55 -9.81
N PRO A 150 5.42 -16.61 -10.09
CA PRO A 150 4.92 -17.99 -10.17
C PRO A 150 4.30 -18.49 -8.85
N SER A 151 4.78 -18.00 -7.71
CA SER A 151 4.26 -18.40 -6.39
C SER A 151 2.79 -18.04 -6.20
N ILE A 152 2.33 -16.93 -6.77
CA ILE A 152 0.92 -16.55 -6.71
C ILE A 152 0.05 -17.53 -7.49
N LEU A 153 0.50 -17.92 -8.70
CA LEU A 153 -0.24 -18.88 -9.54
C LEU A 153 -0.35 -20.25 -8.87
N MET A 154 0.71 -20.69 -8.19
CA MET A 154 0.74 -22.01 -7.55
C MET A 154 -0.08 -22.07 -6.27
N ASN A 155 -0.10 -20.98 -5.49
CA ASN A 155 -0.67 -21.01 -4.14
C ASN A 155 -2.09 -20.45 -4.05
N TYR A 156 -2.53 -19.66 -5.02
CA TYR A 156 -3.81 -18.95 -4.95
C TYR A 156 -4.69 -19.17 -6.18
N LYS A 157 -6.00 -19.24 -5.95
CA LYS A 157 -6.98 -19.06 -7.03
C LYS A 157 -7.09 -17.58 -7.40
N PRO A 158 -7.46 -17.20 -8.64
CA PRO A 158 -7.51 -15.79 -9.07
C PRO A 158 -8.33 -14.89 -8.15
N ILE A 159 -9.53 -15.33 -7.78
CA ILE A 159 -10.44 -14.59 -6.91
C ILE A 159 -9.83 -14.40 -5.52
N THR A 160 -9.33 -15.46 -4.91
CA THR A 160 -8.73 -15.39 -3.56
C THR A 160 -7.46 -14.54 -3.55
N ALA A 161 -6.67 -14.54 -4.62
CA ALA A 161 -5.51 -13.66 -4.77
C ALA A 161 -5.93 -12.18 -4.79
N MET A 162 -6.99 -11.85 -5.54
CA MET A 162 -7.52 -10.49 -5.64
C MET A 162 -8.05 -9.98 -4.30
N GLU A 163 -8.89 -10.77 -3.62
CA GLU A 163 -9.44 -10.45 -2.30
C GLU A 163 -8.34 -10.25 -1.26
N THR A 164 -7.41 -11.21 -1.19
CA THR A 164 -6.28 -11.17 -0.25
C THR A 164 -5.40 -9.95 -0.50
N CYS A 165 -5.06 -9.67 -1.76
CA CYS A 165 -4.27 -8.52 -2.14
C CYS A 165 -4.98 -7.22 -1.75
N PHE A 166 -6.26 -7.08 -2.08
CA PHE A 166 -7.05 -5.89 -1.73
C PHE A 166 -7.07 -5.64 -0.22
N LEU A 167 -7.39 -6.67 0.57
CA LEU A 167 -7.46 -6.56 2.02
C LEU A 167 -6.10 -6.19 2.62
N MET A 168 -5.02 -6.82 2.16
CA MET A 168 -3.67 -6.55 2.69
C MET A 168 -3.18 -5.15 2.32
N VAL A 169 -3.42 -4.69 1.09
CA VAL A 169 -3.06 -3.33 0.66
C VAL A 169 -3.81 -2.29 1.49
N TRP A 170 -5.11 -2.49 1.71
CA TRP A 170 -5.91 -1.59 2.54
C TRP A 170 -5.45 -1.59 4.00
N LEU A 171 -5.27 -2.76 4.62
CA LEU A 171 -4.81 -2.89 6.03
C LEU A 171 -3.45 -2.24 6.25
N VAL A 172 -2.48 -2.48 5.36
CA VAL A 172 -1.15 -1.86 5.45
C VAL A 172 -1.26 -0.34 5.28
N SER A 173 -2.08 0.15 4.35
CA SER A 173 -2.30 1.59 4.16
C SER A 173 -2.87 2.26 5.40
N VAL A 174 -3.84 1.63 6.06
CA VAL A 174 -4.42 2.11 7.33
C VAL A 174 -3.39 2.08 8.45
N MET A 175 -2.62 0.98 8.57
CA MET A 175 -1.55 0.85 9.55
C MET A 175 -0.51 1.97 9.42
N VAL A 176 -0.05 2.23 8.19
CA VAL A 176 0.87 3.35 7.90
C VAL A 176 0.27 4.68 8.35
N GLY A 177 -1.01 4.89 8.09
CA GLY A 177 -1.72 6.09 8.56
C GLY A 177 -1.75 6.22 10.09
N CYS A 178 -2.01 5.12 10.81
CA CYS A 178 -1.98 5.11 12.28
C CYS A 178 -0.58 5.42 12.81
N VAL A 179 0.45 4.83 12.22
CA VAL A 179 1.86 5.08 12.59
C VAL A 179 2.26 6.53 12.31
N MET A 180 1.93 7.05 11.12
CA MET A 180 2.20 8.45 10.77
C MET A 180 1.50 9.40 11.72
N PHE A 181 0.25 9.14 12.05
CA PHE A 181 -0.52 9.93 13.00
C PHE A 181 0.13 9.94 14.39
N ALA A 182 0.51 8.77 14.91
CA ALA A 182 1.17 8.64 16.20
C ALA A 182 2.51 9.40 16.26
N ILE A 183 3.39 9.17 15.28
CA ILE A 183 4.70 9.83 15.22
C ILE A 183 4.54 11.35 15.07
N SER A 184 3.57 11.80 14.29
CA SER A 184 3.32 13.22 14.04
C SER A 184 2.86 13.97 15.31
N ILE A 185 2.14 13.30 16.21
CA ILE A 185 1.76 13.87 17.52
C ILE A 185 2.96 13.90 18.48
N TRP A 186 3.80 12.86 18.48
CA TRP A 186 4.90 12.74 19.44
C TRP A 186 6.11 13.61 19.09
N PHE A 187 6.41 13.71 17.81
CA PHE A 187 7.57 14.44 17.32
C PHE A 187 7.13 15.62 16.46
N ASN A 188 7.16 15.40 15.14
CA ASN A 188 6.77 16.37 14.16
C ASN A 188 6.27 15.67 12.89
N ARG A 189 5.49 16.38 12.09
CA ARG A 189 5.02 15.91 10.79
C ARG A 189 6.18 15.48 9.86
N THR A 190 7.25 16.27 9.82
CA THR A 190 8.41 15.98 8.96
C THR A 190 9.09 14.66 9.35
N VAL A 191 9.27 14.41 10.65
CA VAL A 191 9.83 13.15 11.16
C VAL A 191 8.96 11.97 10.74
N SER A 192 7.64 12.09 10.87
CA SER A 192 6.69 11.05 10.45
C SER A 192 6.84 10.69 8.97
N ILE A 193 6.92 11.70 8.11
CA ILE A 193 7.10 11.49 6.67
C ILE A 193 8.43 10.81 6.38
N VAL A 194 9.53 11.28 6.96
CA VAL A 194 10.88 10.73 6.73
C VAL A 194 10.95 9.25 7.17
N VAL A 195 10.41 8.92 8.35
CA VAL A 195 10.41 7.54 8.85
C VAL A 195 9.67 6.61 7.90
N VAL A 196 8.47 6.98 7.45
CA VAL A 196 7.68 6.13 6.55
C VAL A 196 8.30 6.05 5.15
N LEU A 197 8.91 7.12 4.64
CA LEU A 197 9.66 7.09 3.40
C LEU A 197 10.86 6.15 3.48
N MET A 198 11.64 6.20 4.56
CA MET A 198 12.74 5.26 4.78
C MET A 198 12.26 3.82 4.80
N LEU A 199 11.16 3.54 5.52
CA LEU A 199 10.56 2.20 5.56
C LEU A 199 10.04 1.74 4.19
N SER A 200 9.55 2.64 3.32
CA SER A 200 9.14 2.27 1.97
C SER A 200 10.32 1.92 1.07
N LEU A 201 11.41 2.69 1.16
CA LEU A 201 12.61 2.46 0.37
C LEU A 201 13.35 1.18 0.76
N LEU A 202 13.23 0.72 2.01
CA LEU A 202 13.77 -0.57 2.43
C LEU A 202 13.21 -1.75 1.61
N GLY A 203 12.01 -1.63 1.04
CA GLY A 203 11.45 -2.64 0.16
C GLY A 203 12.26 -2.86 -1.13
N LEU A 204 12.99 -1.84 -1.60
CA LEU A 204 13.85 -1.95 -2.77
C LEU A 204 15.15 -2.73 -2.48
N SER A 205 15.49 -2.98 -1.21
CA SER A 205 16.70 -3.69 -0.83
C SER A 205 16.75 -5.14 -1.31
N GLU A 206 15.61 -5.75 -1.64
CA GLU A 206 15.57 -7.10 -2.24
C GLU A 206 16.40 -7.22 -3.52
N GLY A 207 16.48 -6.13 -4.31
CA GLY A 207 17.24 -6.12 -5.56
C GLY A 207 18.64 -5.53 -5.46
N LEU A 208 18.93 -4.75 -4.42
CA LEU A 208 20.16 -3.95 -4.33
C LEU A 208 21.17 -4.45 -3.30
N PHE A 209 20.74 -5.11 -2.22
CA PHE A 209 21.61 -5.51 -1.10
C PHE A 209 21.48 -7.00 -0.79
N PHE A 210 22.28 -7.80 -1.45
CA PHE A 210 22.29 -9.26 -1.34
C PHE A 210 22.71 -9.85 0.02
N THR A 211 23.21 -9.03 0.95
CA THR A 211 23.89 -9.53 2.15
C THR A 211 23.00 -9.76 3.35
N GLN A 212 21.86 -9.07 3.47
CA GLN A 212 21.03 -9.18 4.67
C GLN A 212 19.58 -9.55 4.32
N ARG A 213 19.25 -10.82 4.51
CA ARG A 213 17.96 -11.46 4.13
C ARG A 213 16.74 -10.95 4.89
N TRP A 214 16.93 -10.38 6.09
CA TRP A 214 15.85 -9.87 6.95
C TRP A 214 15.45 -8.42 6.63
N LEU A 215 16.24 -7.70 5.87
CA LEU A 215 16.02 -6.28 5.58
C LEU A 215 14.71 -6.00 4.85
N PRO A 216 14.31 -6.77 3.82
CA PRO A 216 13.00 -6.61 3.17
C PRO A 216 11.82 -6.83 4.11
N PHE A 217 11.97 -7.69 5.14
CA PHE A 217 10.93 -7.90 6.14
C PHE A 217 10.64 -6.66 6.98
N LEU A 218 11.62 -5.78 7.20
CA LEU A 218 11.41 -4.50 7.88
C LEU A 218 10.62 -3.49 7.04
N SER A 219 10.57 -3.65 5.72
CA SER A 219 9.74 -2.82 4.88
C SER A 219 8.27 -3.16 5.09
N ILE A 220 7.53 -2.22 5.66
CA ILE A 220 6.09 -2.37 5.90
C ILE A 220 5.34 -2.65 4.59
N PHE A 221 5.81 -2.10 3.47
CA PHE A 221 5.19 -2.25 2.16
C PHE A 221 5.45 -3.61 1.51
N THR A 222 6.44 -4.38 1.96
CA THR A 222 6.61 -5.79 1.58
C THR A 222 5.48 -6.65 2.14
N TRP A 223 4.85 -6.26 3.24
CA TRP A 223 3.84 -7.05 3.94
C TRP A 223 2.52 -7.23 3.20
N TYR A 224 2.19 -6.41 2.23
CA TYR A 224 1.00 -6.63 1.40
C TYR A 224 1.28 -7.41 0.11
N ARG A 225 2.54 -7.71 -0.20
CA ARG A 225 2.93 -8.48 -1.38
C ARG A 225 2.62 -9.96 -1.15
N ILE A 226 1.56 -10.44 -1.78
CA ILE A 226 1.13 -11.84 -1.62
C ILE A 226 2.11 -12.85 -2.23
N SER A 227 3.01 -12.41 -3.13
CA SER A 227 4.07 -13.24 -3.71
C SER A 227 5.09 -13.72 -2.68
N VAL A 228 5.25 -12.97 -1.59
CA VAL A 228 6.29 -13.21 -0.58
C VAL A 228 5.86 -14.26 0.46
N TYR A 229 4.55 -14.50 0.62
CA TYR A 229 4.07 -15.35 1.71
C TYR A 229 4.48 -16.82 1.57
N GLY A 230 5.32 -17.27 2.49
CA GLY A 230 5.79 -18.64 2.53
C GLY A 230 6.87 -18.99 1.51
N GLU A 231 7.38 -18.02 0.76
CA GLU A 231 8.53 -18.23 -0.13
C GLU A 231 9.83 -18.47 0.65
N THR A 232 10.63 -19.42 0.16
CA THR A 232 12.00 -19.65 0.65
C THR A 232 12.97 -18.77 -0.12
N ILE A 233 13.62 -17.84 0.54
CA ILE A 233 14.53 -16.89 -0.12
C ILE A 233 15.93 -17.47 -0.33
N PHE A 234 16.35 -18.41 0.42
CA PHE A 234 17.59 -19.20 0.34
C PHE A 234 17.51 -20.33 1.37
N MET A 235 18.35 -21.31 1.30
CA MET A 235 18.29 -22.58 2.00
C MET A 235 17.80 -22.61 3.48
N ASP A 236 17.80 -21.46 4.20
CA ASP A 236 17.56 -21.45 5.66
C ASP A 236 16.48 -20.47 6.14
N TRP A 237 15.88 -19.66 5.29
CA TRP A 237 14.89 -18.68 5.76
C TRP A 237 13.62 -18.65 4.91
N GLN A 238 12.48 -18.86 5.56
CA GLN A 238 11.17 -18.85 4.96
C GLN A 238 10.42 -17.59 5.41
N TYR A 239 9.85 -16.85 4.47
CA TYR A 239 8.97 -15.75 4.84
C TYR A 239 7.77 -16.26 5.63
N PRO A 240 7.31 -15.50 6.63
CA PRO A 240 6.13 -15.85 7.40
C PRO A 240 4.90 -16.05 6.50
N LYS A 241 3.99 -16.89 6.97
CA LYS A 241 2.68 -17.04 6.32
C LYS A 241 1.82 -15.81 6.54
N GLN A 242 0.83 -15.60 5.68
CA GLN A 242 -0.07 -14.43 5.68
C GLN A 242 -0.61 -14.04 7.07
N TYR A 243 -1.02 -15.01 7.89
CA TYR A 243 -1.62 -14.74 9.21
C TYR A 243 -0.67 -14.01 10.17
N VAL A 244 0.64 -14.24 10.05
CA VAL A 244 1.65 -13.56 10.88
C VAL A 244 1.69 -12.07 10.55
N TYR A 245 1.64 -11.73 9.26
CA TYR A 245 1.60 -10.34 8.82
C TYR A 245 0.32 -9.64 9.29
N VAL A 246 -0.83 -10.31 9.19
CA VAL A 246 -2.11 -9.77 9.69
C VAL A 246 -2.04 -9.48 11.19
N ILE A 247 -1.49 -10.40 11.99
CA ILE A 247 -1.32 -10.20 13.43
C ILE A 247 -0.40 -9.00 13.71
N LEU A 248 0.76 -8.91 13.02
CA LEU A 248 1.69 -7.80 13.18
C LEU A 248 1.04 -6.45 12.83
N ILE A 249 0.31 -6.38 11.70
CA ILE A 249 -0.42 -5.18 11.29
C ILE A 249 -1.41 -4.76 12.36
N ILE A 250 -2.23 -5.68 12.85
CA ILE A 250 -3.23 -5.38 13.90
C ILE A 250 -2.54 -4.93 15.19
N CYS A 251 -1.47 -5.59 15.63
CA CYS A 251 -0.72 -5.20 16.82
C CYS A 251 -0.15 -3.78 16.68
N ILE A 252 0.47 -3.45 15.55
CA ILE A 252 1.03 -2.12 15.31
C ILE A 252 -0.08 -1.06 15.22
N MET A 253 -1.21 -1.37 14.59
CA MET A 253 -2.38 -0.48 14.55
C MET A 253 -2.91 -0.21 15.96
N CYS A 254 -3.07 -1.22 16.79
CA CYS A 254 -3.54 -1.07 18.16
C CYS A 254 -2.55 -0.25 18.99
N LEU A 255 -1.25 -0.54 18.91
CA LEU A 255 -0.22 0.20 19.66
C LEU A 255 -0.16 1.67 19.24
N SER A 256 -0.15 1.95 17.94
CA SER A 256 -0.10 3.31 17.40
C SER A 256 -1.38 4.10 17.74
N PHE A 257 -2.54 3.45 17.63
CA PHE A 257 -3.82 4.04 18.05
C PHE A 257 -3.81 4.41 19.53
N PHE A 258 -3.38 3.48 20.40
CA PHE A 258 -3.32 3.70 21.84
C PHE A 258 -2.34 4.82 22.20
N ALA A 259 -1.16 4.83 21.58
CA ALA A 259 -0.14 5.85 21.76
C ALA A 259 -0.67 7.24 21.36
N ALA A 260 -1.30 7.35 20.18
CA ALA A 260 -1.89 8.59 19.70
C ALA A 260 -3.06 9.06 20.58
N TYR A 261 -3.95 8.14 20.98
CA TYR A 261 -5.08 8.44 21.84
C TYR A 261 -4.63 9.00 23.21
N ARG A 262 -3.68 8.32 23.85
CA ARG A 262 -3.12 8.74 25.12
C ARG A 262 -2.47 10.13 25.03
N SER A 263 -1.70 10.37 23.98
CA SER A 263 -1.04 11.67 23.77
C SER A 263 -2.04 12.80 23.52
N CYS A 264 -3.08 12.56 22.72
CA CYS A 264 -4.17 13.52 22.53
C CYS A 264 -4.88 13.90 23.83
N LEU A 265 -4.95 13.00 24.81
CA LEU A 265 -5.58 13.27 26.09
C LEU A 265 -4.64 13.99 27.09
N LEU A 266 -3.34 13.61 27.11
CA LEU A 266 -2.37 14.12 28.07
C LEU A 266 -1.82 15.51 27.74
N TYR A 267 -1.69 15.85 26.45
CA TYR A 267 -1.08 17.11 26.01
C TYR A 267 -1.86 18.38 26.37
N THR A 268 -2.84 18.25 27.23
CA THR A 268 -3.78 19.32 27.55
C THR A 268 -4.32 19.25 28.97
N SER A 269 -3.56 18.79 29.95
CA SER A 269 -3.81 19.30 31.27
C SER A 269 -3.48 20.80 31.21
N PRO A 270 -4.42 21.71 31.51
CA PRO A 270 -4.07 23.12 31.66
C PRO A 270 -2.92 23.18 32.64
N SER A 271 -1.86 23.88 32.26
CA SER A 271 -0.82 24.26 33.22
C SER A 271 -1.53 24.84 34.43
N PRO A 272 -1.25 24.38 35.65
CA PRO A 272 -1.76 25.03 36.85
C PRO A 272 -0.97 26.33 37.03
N ARG A 273 -1.13 27.26 36.13
CA ARG A 273 -0.66 28.63 36.22
C ARG A 273 -1.69 29.49 35.52
N ASP A 274 -2.35 30.10 36.35
CA ASP A 274 -3.11 31.36 36.38
C ASP A 274 -4.46 31.19 37.00
#